data_92c67860a3cc6845218ad8e0e7407f01
#
_entry.id   92c67860a3cc6845218ad8e0e7407f01
#
_cell.length_a   1.000
_cell.length_b   1.000
_cell.length_c   1.000
_cell.angle_alpha   90.00
_cell.angle_beta   90.00
_cell.angle_gamma   90.00
#
_symmetry.space_group_name_H-M   'P 1'
#
loop_
_entity.id
_entity.type
_entity.pdbx_description
1 polymer ?
#
loop_
_entity_poly.entity_id
_entity_poly.type
_entity_poly.pdbx_seq_one_letter_code
_entity_poly.pdbx_strand_id
1 'polypeptide(L)'
;MVGINKAGYETATPIQEAAIPAALRGRDIIGTAQTGTGKTAAFVLPILNRLLEGPRGMPRALIVTPTRELAEQINQVVHALSAGTGLRSATIYGGVGADRQIKALRHGVEVLVATPGRLLDLIGQRHVKTNRIEI
;
A
#
# COMPACT_ATOMS: atom_id res chain seq x y z
N MET A 1 -17.05 -3.93 3.37
CA MET A 1 -15.93 -3.00 3.54
C MET A 1 -16.31 -1.61 3.09
N VAL A 2 -16.10 -0.63 3.96
CA VAL A 2 -16.45 0.77 3.68
C VAL A 2 -15.69 1.32 2.47
N GLY A 3 -14.40 0.98 2.34
CA GLY A 3 -13.57 1.46 1.23
C GLY A 3 -14.03 0.98 -0.14
N ILE A 4 -14.57 -0.23 -0.25
CA ILE A 4 -15.08 -0.76 -1.52
C ILE A 4 -16.23 0.10 -2.02
N ASN A 5 -17.20 0.39 -1.15
CA ASN A 5 -18.36 1.19 -1.52
C ASN A 5 -17.97 2.62 -1.91
N LYS A 6 -17.08 3.24 -1.17
CA LYS A 6 -16.59 4.60 -1.46
C LYS A 6 -15.82 4.69 -2.76
N ALA A 7 -15.11 3.63 -3.14
CA ALA A 7 -14.34 3.59 -4.37
C ALA A 7 -15.15 3.11 -5.59
N GLY A 8 -16.41 2.70 -5.39
CA GLY A 8 -17.28 2.25 -6.47
C GLY A 8 -17.02 0.83 -6.97
N TYR A 9 -16.31 0.02 -6.19
CA TYR A 9 -16.06 -1.39 -6.54
C TYR A 9 -17.23 -2.26 -6.05
N GLU A 10 -18.25 -2.40 -6.87
CA GLU A 10 -19.46 -3.13 -6.48
C GLU A 10 -19.36 -4.65 -6.69
N THR A 11 -18.58 -5.07 -7.69
CA THR A 11 -18.41 -6.49 -8.00
C THR A 11 -16.94 -6.84 -8.10
N ALA A 12 -16.55 -8.00 -7.56
CA ALA A 12 -15.19 -8.49 -7.65
C ALA A 12 -14.89 -8.97 -9.08
N THR A 13 -13.68 -8.65 -9.58
CA THR A 13 -13.17 -9.23 -10.83
C THR A 13 -12.64 -10.64 -10.55
N PRO A 14 -12.41 -11.48 -11.59
CA PRO A 14 -11.85 -12.81 -11.37
C PRO A 14 -10.50 -12.82 -10.62
N ILE A 15 -9.64 -11.83 -10.86
CA ILE A 15 -8.37 -11.76 -10.15
C ILE A 15 -8.56 -11.34 -8.68
N GLN A 16 -9.54 -10.51 -8.38
CA GLN A 16 -9.89 -10.16 -7.01
C GLN A 16 -10.39 -11.38 -6.26
N GLU A 17 -11.26 -12.16 -6.87
CA GLU A 17 -11.79 -13.39 -6.28
C GLU A 17 -10.69 -14.40 -5.95
N ALA A 18 -9.67 -14.53 -6.81
CA ALA A 18 -8.54 -15.43 -6.59
C ALA A 18 -7.54 -14.91 -5.57
N ALA A 19 -7.25 -13.60 -5.59
CA ALA A 19 -6.18 -12.99 -4.79
C ALA A 19 -6.61 -12.64 -3.36
N ILE A 20 -7.84 -12.16 -3.17
CA ILE A 20 -8.32 -11.69 -1.85
C ILE A 20 -8.26 -12.79 -0.78
N PRO A 21 -8.75 -14.02 -1.01
CA PRO A 21 -8.67 -15.06 0.02
C PRO A 21 -7.24 -15.42 0.42
N ALA A 22 -6.30 -15.43 -0.53
CA ALA A 22 -4.90 -15.72 -0.25
C ALA A 22 -4.24 -14.62 0.59
N ALA A 23 -4.51 -13.35 0.29
CA ALA A 23 -3.98 -12.22 1.03
C ALA A 23 -4.56 -12.14 2.45
N LEU A 24 -5.86 -12.42 2.62
CA LEU A 24 -6.49 -12.44 3.94
C LEU A 24 -5.91 -13.53 4.84
N ARG A 25 -5.35 -14.58 4.26
CA ARG A 25 -4.63 -15.62 5.02
C ARG A 25 -3.21 -15.22 5.39
N GLY A 26 -2.78 -14.00 5.07
CA GLY A 26 -1.47 -13.48 5.39
C GLY A 26 -0.35 -13.96 4.48
N ARG A 27 -0.66 -14.44 3.29
CA ARG A 27 0.34 -14.83 2.28
C ARG A 27 0.73 -13.63 1.43
N ASP A 28 2.02 -13.54 1.13
CA ASP A 28 2.49 -12.56 0.15
C ASP A 28 1.99 -12.94 -1.24
N ILE A 29 1.56 -11.94 -2.01
CA ILE A 29 1.03 -12.17 -3.35
C ILE A 29 1.91 -11.47 -4.36
N ILE A 30 2.37 -12.22 -5.36
CA ILE A 30 3.05 -11.67 -6.52
C ILE A 30 2.06 -11.71 -7.68
N GLY A 31 1.54 -10.55 -8.06
CA GLY A 31 0.62 -10.43 -9.18
C GLY A 31 1.37 -10.04 -10.45
N THR A 32 1.17 -10.80 -11.53
CA THR A 32 1.74 -10.51 -12.84
C THR A 32 0.72 -9.90 -13.80
N ALA A 33 -0.49 -9.62 -13.31
CA ALA A 33 -1.56 -9.06 -14.11
C ALA A 33 -1.23 -7.62 -14.52
N GLN A 34 -1.71 -7.19 -15.68
CA GLN A 34 -1.57 -5.81 -16.13
C GLN A 34 -2.23 -4.86 -15.15
N THR A 35 -1.65 -3.66 -15.05
CA THR A 35 -2.15 -2.63 -14.14
C THR A 35 -3.53 -2.15 -14.57
N GLY A 36 -4.41 -2.04 -13.62
CA GLY A 36 -5.75 -1.50 -13.74
C GLY A 36 -6.34 -1.34 -12.35
N THR A 37 -7.34 -0.46 -12.22
CA THR A 37 -7.91 -0.13 -10.92
C THR A 37 -8.44 -1.37 -10.18
N GLY A 38 -9.14 -2.26 -10.91
CA GLY A 38 -9.67 -3.49 -10.32
C GLY A 38 -8.58 -4.45 -9.84
N LYS A 39 -7.47 -4.54 -10.58
CA LYS A 39 -6.34 -5.41 -10.22
C LYS A 39 -5.59 -4.88 -9.00
N THR A 40 -5.42 -3.57 -8.92
CA THR A 40 -4.81 -2.94 -7.74
C THR A 40 -5.69 -3.17 -6.51
N ALA A 41 -6.99 -3.01 -6.62
CA ALA A 41 -7.90 -3.26 -5.51
C ALA A 41 -7.85 -4.71 -5.03
N ALA A 42 -7.56 -5.67 -5.91
CA ALA A 42 -7.49 -7.08 -5.55
C ALA A 42 -6.46 -7.37 -4.47
N PHE A 43 -5.34 -6.65 -4.44
CA PHE A 43 -4.34 -6.84 -3.39
C PHE A 43 -4.38 -5.77 -2.30
N VAL A 44 -4.86 -4.57 -2.60
CA VAL A 44 -4.95 -3.48 -1.63
C VAL A 44 -6.04 -3.77 -0.57
N LEU A 45 -7.19 -4.26 -0.99
CA LEU A 45 -8.31 -4.53 -0.08
C LEU A 45 -7.95 -5.47 1.08
N PRO A 46 -7.35 -6.65 0.84
CA PRO A 46 -6.97 -7.52 1.94
C PRO A 46 -5.88 -6.93 2.82
N ILE A 47 -4.96 -6.15 2.26
CA ILE A 47 -3.95 -5.43 3.04
C ILE A 47 -4.63 -4.48 4.02
N LEU A 48 -5.52 -3.62 3.54
CA LEU A 48 -6.21 -2.65 4.37
C LEU A 48 -7.09 -3.34 5.43
N ASN A 49 -7.76 -4.42 5.06
CA ASN A 49 -8.57 -5.18 5.98
C ASN A 49 -7.75 -5.71 7.17
N ARG A 50 -6.56 -6.22 6.89
CA ARG A 50 -5.65 -6.70 7.94
C ARG A 50 -5.17 -5.56 8.83
N LEU A 51 -4.88 -4.39 8.25
CA LEU A 51 -4.36 -3.24 8.99
C LEU A 51 -5.41 -2.52 9.84
N LEU A 52 -6.70 -2.77 9.64
CA LEU A 52 -7.75 -2.19 10.47
C LEU A 52 -7.57 -2.56 11.95
N GLU A 53 -7.05 -3.74 12.22
CA GLU A 53 -6.71 -4.18 13.56
C GLU A 53 -5.21 -3.99 13.81
N GLY A 54 -4.86 -3.61 15.04
CA GLY A 54 -3.47 -3.49 15.44
C GLY A 54 -2.96 -2.06 15.49
N PRO A 55 -1.64 -1.90 15.68
CA PRO A 55 -1.06 -0.58 15.94
C PRO A 55 -1.10 0.34 14.72
N ARG A 56 -1.05 1.63 15.00
CA ARG A 56 -1.04 2.70 13.99
C ARG A 56 0.24 3.51 14.12
N GLY A 57 0.54 4.31 13.10
CA GLY A 57 1.66 5.25 13.14
C GLY A 57 3.00 4.65 12.74
N MET A 58 3.03 3.42 12.25
CA MET A 58 4.24 2.74 11.78
C MET A 58 3.94 1.93 10.53
N PRO A 59 4.93 1.74 9.62
CA PRO A 59 4.73 0.93 8.43
C PRO A 59 4.47 -0.54 8.79
N ARG A 60 3.34 -1.05 8.31
CA ARG A 60 2.94 -2.45 8.51
C ARG A 60 2.72 -3.17 7.18
N ALA A 61 2.55 -2.43 6.09
CA ALA A 61 2.45 -2.98 4.75
C ALA A 61 3.39 -2.23 3.80
N LEU A 62 4.01 -2.96 2.90
CA LEU A 62 4.93 -2.42 1.92
C LEU A 62 4.57 -2.94 0.54
N ILE A 63 4.34 -2.03 -0.39
CA ILE A 63 4.07 -2.33 -1.79
C ILE A 63 5.25 -1.80 -2.60
N VAL A 64 5.98 -2.68 -3.27
CA VAL A 64 7.13 -2.30 -4.09
C VAL A 64 6.73 -2.34 -5.56
N THR A 65 7.05 -1.28 -6.27
CA THR A 65 6.71 -1.12 -7.69
C THR A 65 7.91 -0.56 -8.45
N PRO A 66 8.08 -0.90 -9.74
CA PRO A 66 9.26 -0.50 -10.48
C PRO A 66 9.29 1.00 -10.88
N THR A 67 8.14 1.65 -10.99
CA THR A 67 8.08 3.02 -11.48
C THR A 67 7.35 3.96 -10.52
N ARG A 68 7.73 5.23 -10.58
CA ARG A 68 7.09 6.31 -9.85
C ARG A 68 5.62 6.48 -10.22
N GLU A 69 5.30 6.41 -11.51
CA GLU A 69 3.94 6.55 -12.01
C GLU A 69 3.03 5.46 -11.46
N LEU A 70 3.52 4.22 -11.42
CA LEU A 70 2.76 3.11 -10.87
C LEU A 70 2.60 3.26 -9.35
N ALA A 71 3.63 3.74 -8.65
CA ALA A 71 3.53 4.01 -7.21
C ALA A 71 2.40 5.01 -6.92
N GLU A 72 2.31 6.09 -7.70
CA GLU A 72 1.25 7.08 -7.54
C GLU A 72 -0.13 6.50 -7.82
N GLN A 73 -0.27 5.70 -8.88
CA GLN A 73 -1.54 5.04 -9.21
C GLN A 73 -2.00 4.11 -8.08
N ILE A 74 -1.09 3.30 -7.56
CA ILE A 74 -1.40 2.39 -6.46
C ILE A 74 -1.79 3.20 -5.21
N ASN A 75 -1.05 4.25 -4.90
CA ASN A 75 -1.35 5.06 -3.73
C ASN A 75 -2.71 5.74 -3.82
N GLN A 76 -3.15 6.15 -5.01
CA GLN A 76 -4.48 6.70 -5.21
C GLN A 76 -5.56 5.68 -4.85
N VAL A 77 -5.37 4.42 -5.24
CA VAL A 77 -6.30 3.34 -4.89
C VAL A 77 -6.29 3.09 -3.38
N VAL A 78 -5.10 3.02 -2.77
CA VAL A 78 -4.97 2.86 -1.31
C VAL A 78 -5.72 3.99 -0.59
N HIS A 79 -5.50 5.22 -1.02
CA HIS A 79 -6.12 6.39 -0.40
C HIS A 79 -7.65 6.36 -0.51
N ALA A 80 -8.17 6.02 -1.69
CA ALA A 80 -9.61 5.91 -1.91
C ALA A 80 -10.24 4.80 -1.06
N LEU A 81 -9.62 3.63 -1.01
CA LEU A 81 -10.14 2.47 -0.29
C LEU A 81 -10.00 2.59 1.22
N SER A 82 -9.01 3.37 1.70
CA SER A 82 -8.79 3.57 3.14
C SER A 82 -9.58 4.74 3.71
N ALA A 83 -10.35 5.45 2.90
CA ALA A 83 -11.12 6.60 3.35
C ALA A 83 -12.05 6.22 4.52
N GLY A 84 -12.03 7.01 5.59
CA GLY A 84 -12.85 6.78 6.78
C GLY A 84 -12.29 5.74 7.77
N THR A 85 -11.14 5.11 7.46
CA THR A 85 -10.54 4.09 8.34
C THR A 85 -9.49 4.67 9.28
N GLY A 86 -8.95 5.85 8.98
CA GLY A 86 -7.80 6.42 9.69
C GLY A 86 -6.47 5.86 9.26
N LEU A 87 -6.43 4.85 8.39
CA LEU A 87 -5.18 4.33 7.81
C LEU A 87 -4.57 5.36 6.88
N ARG A 88 -3.25 5.51 6.94
CA ARG A 88 -2.49 6.47 6.13
C ARG A 88 -1.50 5.75 5.24
N SER A 89 -1.22 6.33 4.10
CA SER A 89 -0.25 5.81 3.16
C SER A 89 0.69 6.91 2.67
N ALA A 90 1.86 6.50 2.21
CA ALA A 90 2.83 7.40 1.61
C ALA A 90 3.48 6.74 0.40
N THR A 91 3.82 7.55 -0.59
CA THR A 91 4.63 7.12 -1.73
C THR A 91 6.09 7.48 -1.48
N ILE A 92 6.98 6.56 -1.86
CA ILE A 92 8.42 6.73 -1.71
C ILE A 92 9.09 6.40 -3.03
N TYR A 93 9.63 7.41 -3.71
CA TYR A 93 10.29 7.23 -5.00
C TYR A 93 11.38 8.28 -5.24
N GLY A 94 12.33 7.95 -6.11
CA GLY A 94 13.43 8.85 -6.49
C GLY A 94 13.04 9.85 -7.56
N GLY A 95 14.01 10.66 -7.99
CA GLY A 95 13.82 11.70 -8.99
C GLY A 95 13.26 13.00 -8.44
N VAL A 96 12.96 13.06 -7.15
CA VAL A 96 12.51 14.26 -6.43
C VAL A 96 13.18 14.28 -5.07
N GLY A 97 13.13 15.42 -4.37
CA GLY A 97 13.67 15.52 -3.02
C GLY A 97 12.96 14.60 -2.04
N ALA A 98 13.70 14.15 -1.02
CA ALA A 98 13.18 13.21 -0.03
C ALA A 98 12.43 13.87 1.13
N ASP A 99 12.50 15.18 1.29
CA ASP A 99 12.01 15.88 2.49
C ASP A 99 10.53 15.62 2.79
N ARG A 100 9.68 15.66 1.78
CA ARG A 100 8.24 15.39 1.95
C ARG A 100 7.99 13.94 2.35
N GLN A 101 8.77 13.02 1.80
CA GLN A 101 8.65 11.60 2.09
C GLN A 101 9.07 11.31 3.53
N ILE A 102 10.19 11.89 3.97
CA ILE A 102 10.67 11.76 5.34
C ILE A 102 9.65 12.37 6.32
N LYS A 103 9.08 13.52 5.98
CA LYS A 103 8.08 14.16 6.81
C LYS A 103 6.82 13.28 6.96
N ALA A 104 6.35 12.68 5.88
CA ALA A 104 5.21 11.77 5.92
C ALA A 104 5.50 10.56 6.83
N LEU A 105 6.71 10.01 6.75
CA LEU A 105 7.12 8.91 7.60
C LEU A 105 7.16 9.30 9.08
N ARG A 106 7.59 10.50 9.39
CA ARG A 106 7.60 11.02 10.77
C ARG A 106 6.19 11.22 11.33
N HIS A 107 5.24 11.61 10.51
CA HIS A 107 3.84 11.74 10.93
C HIS A 107 3.19 10.38 11.17
N GLY A 108 3.74 9.33 10.61
CA GLY A 108 3.24 7.97 10.77
C GLY A 108 2.31 7.54 9.65
N VAL A 109 2.68 6.44 9.00
CA VAL A 109 1.85 5.81 7.97
C VAL A 109 1.89 4.30 8.17
N GLU A 110 0.82 3.63 7.81
CA GLU A 110 0.70 2.18 7.92
C GLU A 110 1.03 1.48 6.61
N VAL A 111 0.87 2.17 5.47
CA VAL A 111 1.12 1.61 4.14
C VAL A 111 2.18 2.43 3.43
N LEU A 112 3.21 1.76 2.92
CA LEU A 112 4.21 2.37 2.05
C LEU A 112 4.07 1.82 0.65
N VAL A 113 4.03 2.71 -0.35
CA VAL A 113 4.09 2.34 -1.77
C VAL A 113 5.40 2.93 -2.30
N ALA A 114 6.35 2.09 -2.67
CA ALA A 114 7.72 2.52 -2.88
C ALA A 114 8.34 1.96 -4.15
N THR A 115 9.25 2.74 -4.74
CA THR A 115 10.20 2.23 -5.73
C THR A 115 11.46 1.75 -5.01
N PRO A 116 12.14 0.69 -5.52
CA PRO A 116 13.22 0.03 -4.77
C PRO A 116 14.39 0.94 -4.37
N GLY A 117 14.86 1.80 -5.28
CA GLY A 117 16.05 2.61 -5.01
C GLY A 117 15.88 3.57 -3.83
N ARG A 118 14.82 4.38 -3.86
CA ARG A 118 14.55 5.33 -2.78
C ARG A 118 14.17 4.61 -1.48
N LEU A 119 13.47 3.48 -1.56
CA LEU A 119 13.15 2.69 -0.39
C LEU A 119 14.40 2.22 0.33
N LEU A 120 15.35 1.63 -0.40
CA LEU A 120 16.62 1.17 0.18
C LEU A 120 17.41 2.33 0.79
N ASP A 121 17.42 3.48 0.11
CA ASP A 121 18.08 4.69 0.60
C ASP A 121 17.51 5.13 1.95
N LEU A 122 16.19 5.22 2.08
CA LEU A 122 15.55 5.64 3.31
C LEU A 122 15.63 4.58 4.43
N ILE A 123 15.67 3.30 4.08
CA ILE A 123 15.96 2.25 5.06
C ILE A 123 17.38 2.40 5.60
N GLY A 124 18.37 2.62 4.71
CA GLY A 124 19.76 2.82 5.11
C GLY A 124 19.97 4.04 5.99
N GLN A 125 19.19 5.11 5.78
CA GLN A 125 19.21 6.30 6.61
C GLN A 125 18.35 6.22 7.86
N ARG A 126 17.71 5.06 8.10
CA ARG A 126 16.85 4.79 9.25
C ARG A 126 15.56 5.62 9.30
N HIS A 127 15.12 6.15 8.17
CA HIS A 127 13.81 6.82 8.06
C HIS A 127 12.67 5.84 7.91
N VAL A 128 12.94 4.64 7.37
CA VAL A 128 11.98 3.56 7.25
C VAL A 128 12.41 2.42 8.15
N LYS A 129 11.53 1.99 9.04
CA LYS A 129 11.73 0.84 9.91
C LYS A 129 10.90 -0.32 9.38
N THR A 130 11.56 -1.44 9.14
CA THR A 130 10.91 -2.61 8.54
C THR A 130 10.47 -3.67 9.54
N ASN A 131 10.79 -3.49 10.81
CA ASN A 131 10.56 -4.50 11.86
C ASN A 131 9.08 -4.76 12.18
N ARG A 132 8.17 -3.89 11.73
CA ARG A 132 6.73 -4.06 11.94
C ARG A 132 5.98 -4.41 10.65
N ILE A 133 6.67 -4.59 9.54
CA ILE A 133 6.03 -4.93 8.28
C ILE A 133 5.51 -6.36 8.34
N GLU A 134 4.23 -6.54 8.06
CA GLU A 134 3.53 -7.83 8.11
C GLU A 134 3.24 -8.37 6.71
N ILE A 135 3.12 -7.47 5.72
CA ILE A 135 2.77 -7.83 4.35
C ILE A 135 3.68 -7.10 3.38
#